data_ac865a8e37f1557c6e16ef8ffabeee3d
#
_entry.id   ac865a8e37f1557c6e16ef8ffabeee3d
#
_cell.length_a   1.000
_cell.length_b   1.000
_cell.length_c   1.000
_cell.angle_alpha   90.00
_cell.angle_beta   90.00
_cell.angle_gamma   90.00
#
_symmetry.space_group_name_H-M   'P 1'
#
loop_
_entity.id
_entity.type
_entity.pdbx_description
1 polymer ?
#
loop_
_entity_poly.entity_id
_entity_poly.type
_entity_poly.pdbx_seq_one_letter_code
_entity_poly.pdbx_strand_id
1 'polypeptide(L)'
;MSTHSLRFSPEDTAPQEVTLLNASSSLYEGDWPSIPHSHAFTELFYVRDGQGEFLLEDEIYPISKDDLIIVNPHINHTEISRGNPPLSYFTVGVDGLSFSFNDQKEYRIFNCRKKKTDLLFYFNALFQELDNQSEGYEKICRHILNILILQLQRITDSPFELITAQHPSKECAHIKRYLDSNYGENISLDHLSAISHLNKYYLSHEFTKYYGISPMNYLNRKRIEVCKELLENTDYGISDIAHLTGFSSQSYLSQSFRKSCGMTAGTYRKLKKKR
;
A
#
# COMPACT_ATOMS: atom_id res chain seq x y z
N MET A 1 -21.37 -4.36 47.55
CA MET A 1 -21.26 -4.10 46.10
C MET A 1 -20.43 -2.84 45.94
N SER A 2 -19.24 -2.94 45.36
CA SER A 2 -18.42 -1.78 45.01
C SER A 2 -18.74 -1.38 43.58
N THR A 3 -19.33 -0.21 43.37
CA THR A 3 -19.62 0.33 42.04
C THR A 3 -18.46 1.24 41.66
N HIS A 4 -17.70 0.86 40.62
CA HIS A 4 -16.74 1.76 39.99
C HIS A 4 -17.46 2.60 38.95
N SER A 5 -17.63 3.89 39.18
CA SER A 5 -18.10 4.84 38.18
C SER A 5 -16.92 5.62 37.61
N LEU A 6 -16.73 5.57 36.30
CA LEU A 6 -15.75 6.39 35.59
C LEU A 6 -16.48 7.59 34.96
N ARG A 7 -15.92 8.78 35.12
CA ARG A 7 -16.40 9.99 34.44
C ARG A 7 -15.46 10.32 33.30
N PHE A 8 -16.01 10.54 32.14
CA PHE A 8 -15.28 11.02 30.97
C PHE A 8 -15.39 12.54 30.92
N SER A 9 -14.27 13.23 30.79
CA SER A 9 -14.26 14.65 30.45
C SER A 9 -14.38 14.75 28.92
N PRO A 10 -15.29 15.58 28.40
CA PRO A 10 -15.28 15.85 26.96
C PRO A 10 -14.05 16.72 26.66
N GLU A 11 -12.96 16.09 26.19
CA GLU A 11 -11.89 16.83 25.58
C GLU A 11 -12.26 17.04 24.10
N ASP A 12 -12.39 18.32 23.74
CA ASP A 12 -12.61 18.78 22.36
C ASP A 12 -11.36 18.57 21.52
N THR A 13 -11.09 17.34 21.17
CA THR A 13 -10.21 17.05 20.05
C THR A 13 -11.08 16.52 18.91
N ALA A 14 -11.35 17.39 17.94
CA ALA A 14 -11.88 16.93 16.67
C ALA A 14 -10.93 15.82 16.17
N PRO A 15 -11.42 14.61 15.87
CA PRO A 15 -10.56 13.54 15.41
C PRO A 15 -9.95 13.99 14.08
N GLN A 16 -8.62 14.11 14.05
CA GLN A 16 -7.92 14.25 12.78
C GLN A 16 -8.23 12.99 11.98
N GLU A 17 -8.73 13.16 10.77
CA GLU A 17 -9.20 12.04 9.97
C GLU A 17 -8.02 11.23 9.45
N VAL A 18 -7.77 10.10 10.08
CA VAL A 18 -6.91 9.04 9.58
C VAL A 18 -7.75 8.17 8.65
N THR A 19 -7.25 7.92 7.44
CA THR A 19 -8.00 7.19 6.42
C THR A 19 -7.37 5.83 6.14
N LEU A 20 -8.18 4.77 6.22
CA LEU A 20 -7.80 3.45 5.73
C LEU A 20 -7.78 3.47 4.19
N LEU A 21 -6.62 3.24 3.59
CA LEU A 21 -6.47 3.20 2.13
C LEU A 21 -6.60 1.80 1.56
N ASN A 22 -5.92 0.85 2.20
CA ASN A 22 -5.94 -0.55 1.80
C ASN A 22 -5.66 -1.45 3.00
N ALA A 23 -6.05 -2.70 2.89
CA ALA A 23 -5.68 -3.75 3.82
C ALA A 23 -5.57 -5.07 3.06
N SER A 24 -4.57 -5.89 3.37
CA SER A 24 -4.41 -7.22 2.80
C SER A 24 -4.01 -8.25 3.85
N SER A 25 -4.52 -9.47 3.69
CA SER A 25 -4.11 -10.65 4.43
C SER A 25 -3.41 -11.58 3.47
N SER A 26 -2.12 -11.81 3.65
CA SER A 26 -1.28 -12.53 2.71
C SER A 26 -0.61 -13.75 3.34
N LEU A 27 -0.43 -14.77 2.52
CA LEU A 27 0.46 -15.88 2.77
C LEU A 27 1.52 -15.84 1.67
N TYR A 28 2.79 -15.77 2.07
CA TYR A 28 3.90 -15.70 1.12
C TYR A 28 4.02 -17.03 0.35
N GLU A 29 3.81 -17.02 -0.95
CA GLU A 29 4.06 -18.16 -1.84
C GLU A 29 5.47 -18.05 -2.43
N GLY A 30 6.19 -19.17 -2.57
CA GLY A 30 7.63 -19.20 -2.85
C GLY A 30 8.10 -18.60 -4.18
N ASP A 31 7.18 -18.21 -5.07
CA ASP A 31 7.42 -17.51 -6.32
C ASP A 31 7.04 -16.02 -6.27
N TRP A 32 6.73 -15.49 -5.09
CA TRP A 32 6.43 -14.09 -4.90
C TRP A 32 7.69 -13.24 -5.14
N PRO A 33 7.68 -12.32 -6.11
CA PRO A 33 8.83 -11.47 -6.36
C PRO A 33 8.95 -10.42 -5.25
N SER A 34 9.98 -10.55 -4.40
CA SER A 34 10.33 -9.55 -3.40
C SER A 34 10.92 -8.32 -4.09
N ILE A 35 10.06 -7.49 -4.67
CA ILE A 35 10.46 -6.27 -5.39
C ILE A 35 10.32 -5.08 -4.45
N PRO A 36 11.43 -4.38 -4.11
CA PRO A 36 11.37 -3.18 -3.31
C PRO A 36 10.42 -2.13 -3.91
N HIS A 37 9.57 -1.57 -3.07
CA HIS A 37 8.60 -0.55 -3.45
C HIS A 37 8.43 0.47 -2.31
N SER A 38 7.85 1.62 -2.62
CA SER A 38 7.48 2.63 -1.64
C SER A 38 6.09 3.18 -1.96
N HIS A 39 5.45 3.77 -0.98
CA HIS A 39 4.14 4.40 -1.12
C HIS A 39 4.04 5.68 -0.28
N ALA A 40 3.01 6.50 -0.54
CA ALA A 40 2.84 7.81 0.08
C ALA A 40 2.00 7.77 1.38
N PHE A 41 1.88 6.61 1.99
CA PHE A 41 1.11 6.41 3.22
C PHE A 41 1.92 5.57 4.21
N THR A 42 1.54 5.60 5.47
CA THR A 42 2.11 4.72 6.49
C THR A 42 1.58 3.31 6.32
N GLU A 43 2.47 2.33 6.31
CA GLU A 43 2.09 0.92 6.33
C GLU A 43 2.34 0.30 7.70
N LEU A 44 1.33 -0.44 8.14
CA LEU A 44 1.41 -1.32 9.30
C LEU A 44 1.48 -2.76 8.79
N PHE A 45 2.60 -3.43 9.00
CA PHE A 45 2.83 -4.80 8.60
C PHE A 45 2.94 -5.69 9.85
N TYR A 46 2.03 -6.64 10.02
CA TYR A 46 2.00 -7.54 11.20
C TYR A 46 2.20 -8.99 10.79
N VAL A 47 3.24 -9.62 11.31
CA VAL A 47 3.56 -11.04 11.06
C VAL A 47 2.67 -11.93 11.93
N ARG A 48 1.74 -12.64 11.29
CA ARG A 48 0.83 -13.59 11.94
C ARG A 48 1.50 -14.91 12.28
N ASP A 49 2.31 -15.42 11.34
CA ASP A 49 3.03 -16.67 11.46
C ASP A 49 4.22 -16.75 10.50
N GLY A 50 5.11 -17.70 10.73
CA GLY A 50 6.31 -17.89 9.92
C GLY A 50 7.46 -17.01 10.34
N GLN A 51 8.50 -17.03 9.50
CA GLN A 51 9.72 -16.24 9.67
C GLN A 51 10.29 -15.85 8.30
N GLY A 52 11.00 -14.73 8.25
CA GLY A 52 11.59 -14.21 7.03
C GLY A 52 12.48 -13.02 7.29
N GLU A 53 12.67 -12.22 6.27
CA GLU A 53 13.43 -10.98 6.32
C GLU A 53 12.56 -9.82 5.80
N PHE A 54 12.81 -8.64 6.28
CA PHE A 54 12.19 -7.40 5.82
C PHE A 54 13.29 -6.45 5.40
N LEU A 55 13.33 -6.07 4.14
CA LEU A 55 14.24 -5.07 3.60
C LEU A 55 13.61 -3.69 3.84
N LEU A 56 14.38 -2.79 4.45
CA LEU A 56 14.02 -1.38 4.70
C LEU A 56 15.18 -0.53 4.22
N GLU A 57 14.96 0.23 3.16
CA GLU A 57 16.01 0.91 2.40
C GLU A 57 17.08 -0.12 1.97
N ASP A 58 18.30 -0.02 2.46
CA ASP A 58 19.41 -0.93 2.16
C ASP A 58 19.71 -1.91 3.31
N GLU A 59 18.90 -1.92 4.38
CA GLU A 59 19.12 -2.74 5.57
C GLU A 59 18.13 -3.92 5.60
N ILE A 60 18.63 -5.13 5.91
CA ILE A 60 17.82 -6.35 6.03
C ILE A 60 17.64 -6.70 7.50
N TYR A 61 16.39 -6.88 7.89
CA TYR A 61 16.01 -7.23 9.25
C TYR A 61 15.34 -8.60 9.31
N PRO A 62 15.75 -9.50 10.22
CA PRO A 62 15.00 -10.73 10.45
C PRO A 62 13.67 -10.40 11.10
N ILE A 63 12.60 -11.04 10.59
CA ILE A 63 11.25 -10.91 11.13
C ILE A 63 10.65 -12.28 11.41
N SER A 64 9.79 -12.32 12.41
CA SER A 64 9.12 -13.55 12.85
C SER A 64 7.73 -13.27 13.40
N LYS A 65 7.00 -14.33 13.70
CA LYS A 65 5.68 -14.24 14.31
C LYS A 65 5.61 -13.24 15.46
N ASP A 66 4.54 -12.45 15.49
CA ASP A 66 4.22 -11.38 16.43
C ASP A 66 5.14 -10.12 16.27
N ASP A 67 5.90 -10.01 15.19
CA ASP A 67 6.57 -8.78 14.84
C ASP A 67 5.61 -7.82 14.11
N LEU A 68 5.67 -6.56 14.51
CA LEU A 68 4.99 -5.44 13.87
C LEU A 68 6.03 -4.53 13.25
N ILE A 69 5.92 -4.27 11.98
CA ILE A 69 6.73 -3.31 11.26
C ILE A 69 5.86 -2.09 10.94
N ILE A 70 6.33 -0.92 11.30
CA ILE A 70 5.74 0.37 10.94
C ILE A 70 6.67 1.03 9.94
N VAL A 71 6.15 1.34 8.76
CA VAL A 71 6.88 2.00 7.68
C VAL A 71 6.18 3.31 7.36
N ASN A 72 6.85 4.43 7.59
CA ASN A 72 6.34 5.76 7.22
C ASN A 72 6.32 5.96 5.70
N PRO A 73 5.64 7.00 5.20
CA PRO A 73 5.59 7.28 3.77
C PRO A 73 6.97 7.39 3.12
N HIS A 74 7.06 6.94 1.86
CA HIS A 74 8.23 7.07 0.96
C HIS A 74 9.45 6.21 1.30
N ILE A 75 9.39 5.33 2.30
CA ILE A 75 10.45 4.39 2.61
C ILE A 75 10.38 3.19 1.68
N ASN A 76 11.50 2.86 1.06
CA ASN A 76 11.62 1.71 0.16
C ASN A 76 11.72 0.41 0.97
N HIS A 77 10.84 -0.55 0.71
CA HIS A 77 10.76 -1.79 1.49
C HIS A 77 10.21 -2.96 0.70
N THR A 78 10.47 -4.16 1.19
CA THR A 78 9.82 -5.41 0.73
C THR A 78 10.04 -6.52 1.76
N GLU A 79 9.15 -7.51 1.76
CA GLU A 79 9.28 -8.72 2.55
C GLU A 79 9.94 -9.84 1.74
N ILE A 80 10.66 -10.72 2.45
CA ILE A 80 11.30 -11.92 1.90
C ILE A 80 11.01 -13.09 2.82
N SER A 81 10.32 -14.11 2.34
CA SER A 81 10.09 -15.33 3.09
C SER A 81 11.10 -16.39 2.69
N ARG A 82 11.85 -16.89 3.69
CA ARG A 82 12.82 -17.98 3.49
C ARG A 82 12.56 -19.16 4.43
N GLY A 83 11.47 -19.05 5.21
CA GLY A 83 11.16 -20.00 6.26
C GLY A 83 10.16 -21.07 5.87
N ASN A 84 10.13 -22.12 6.68
CA ASN A 84 9.03 -23.09 6.71
C ASN A 84 8.54 -23.19 8.16
N PRO A 85 7.34 -22.70 8.51
CA PRO A 85 6.29 -22.20 7.59
C PRO A 85 6.63 -20.86 6.94
N PRO A 86 6.05 -20.57 5.76
CA PRO A 86 6.22 -19.30 5.08
C PRO A 86 5.59 -18.14 5.87
N LEU A 87 6.01 -16.91 5.57
CA LEU A 87 5.42 -15.71 6.17
C LEU A 87 3.92 -15.63 5.87
N SER A 88 3.15 -15.46 6.94
CA SER A 88 1.73 -15.07 6.89
C SER A 88 1.60 -13.73 7.61
N TYR A 89 0.99 -12.73 6.97
CA TYR A 89 0.99 -11.38 7.49
C TYR A 89 -0.25 -10.59 7.10
N PHE A 90 -0.49 -9.52 7.86
CA PHE A 90 -1.44 -8.46 7.53
C PHE A 90 -0.68 -7.22 7.11
N THR A 91 -1.18 -6.51 6.09
CA THR A 91 -0.78 -5.13 5.79
C THR A 91 -1.98 -4.20 5.89
N VAL A 92 -1.76 -3.01 6.41
CA VAL A 92 -2.77 -1.95 6.51
C VAL A 92 -2.12 -0.63 6.11
N GLY A 93 -2.56 -0.06 5.01
CA GLY A 93 -2.15 1.25 4.52
C GLY A 93 -3.02 2.36 5.09
N VAL A 94 -2.38 3.33 5.73
CA VAL A 94 -3.03 4.41 6.50
C VAL A 94 -2.55 5.76 6.01
N ASP A 95 -3.48 6.60 5.55
CA ASP A 95 -3.21 7.98 5.17
C ASP A 95 -3.48 8.96 6.33
N GLY A 96 -2.77 10.10 6.34
CA GLY A 96 -2.92 11.12 7.37
C GLY A 96 -2.16 10.84 8.66
N LEU A 97 -1.30 9.83 8.70
CA LEU A 97 -0.54 9.41 9.87
C LEU A 97 0.94 9.23 9.55
N SER A 98 1.80 9.68 10.45
CA SER A 98 3.22 9.31 10.49
C SER A 98 3.67 9.08 11.93
N PHE A 99 4.56 8.13 12.13
CA PHE A 99 5.14 7.84 13.44
C PHE A 99 6.49 8.54 13.59
N SER A 100 6.67 9.25 14.71
CA SER A 100 7.94 9.85 15.07
C SER A 100 8.69 8.90 16.01
N PHE A 101 9.86 8.45 15.59
CA PHE A 101 10.70 7.57 16.38
C PHE A 101 11.90 8.33 16.96
N ASN A 102 12.28 8.00 18.20
CA ASN A 102 13.32 8.72 18.95
C ASN A 102 14.70 8.76 18.27
N ASP A 103 14.98 7.83 17.36
CA ASP A 103 16.23 7.74 16.58
C ASP A 103 16.16 8.39 15.19
N GLN A 104 15.12 9.17 14.94
CA GLN A 104 14.85 9.84 13.65
C GLN A 104 14.74 8.90 12.44
N LYS A 105 14.63 7.59 12.66
CA LYS A 105 14.31 6.66 11.59
C LYS A 105 12.83 6.80 11.18
N GLU A 106 12.54 6.61 9.90
CA GLU A 106 11.19 6.67 9.34
C GLU A 106 10.50 5.29 9.33
N TYR A 107 11.05 4.33 10.04
CA TYR A 107 10.51 2.99 10.20
C TYR A 107 10.94 2.35 11.51
N ARG A 108 10.19 1.35 11.99
CA ARG A 108 10.56 0.58 13.17
C ARG A 108 9.94 -0.82 13.17
N ILE A 109 10.68 -1.76 13.75
CA ILE A 109 10.22 -3.13 14.00
C ILE A 109 10.05 -3.32 15.50
N PHE A 110 8.88 -3.78 15.91
CA PHE A 110 8.53 -4.06 17.30
C PHE A 110 8.19 -5.54 17.46
N ASN A 111 8.73 -6.19 18.48
CA ASN A 111 8.28 -7.52 18.87
C ASN A 111 7.11 -7.41 19.85
N CYS A 112 5.94 -7.83 19.41
CA CYS A 112 4.68 -7.66 20.15
C CYS A 112 4.27 -8.91 20.95
N ARG A 113 5.13 -9.93 21.13
CA ARG A 113 4.79 -11.21 21.79
C ARG A 113 4.10 -11.06 23.15
N LYS A 114 4.54 -10.11 23.97
CA LYS A 114 3.95 -9.85 25.29
C LYS A 114 2.60 -9.12 25.23
N LYS A 115 2.29 -8.45 24.13
CA LYS A 115 1.11 -7.59 23.97
C LYS A 115 0.28 -7.98 22.71
N LYS A 116 0.51 -9.17 22.18
CA LYS A 116 -0.04 -9.61 20.90
C LYS A 116 -1.57 -9.76 20.89
N THR A 117 -2.15 -10.13 22.04
CA THR A 117 -3.58 -10.45 22.12
C THR A 117 -4.44 -9.28 21.69
N ASP A 118 -4.08 -8.08 22.11
CA ASP A 118 -4.86 -6.88 21.79
C ASP A 118 -4.71 -6.49 20.30
N LEU A 119 -3.48 -6.48 19.78
CA LEU A 119 -3.24 -6.12 18.38
C LEU A 119 -3.88 -7.12 17.42
N LEU A 120 -3.61 -8.41 17.62
CA LEU A 120 -4.15 -9.45 16.75
C LEU A 120 -5.69 -9.46 16.75
N PHE A 121 -6.32 -9.16 17.88
CA PHE A 121 -7.76 -9.00 17.97
C PHE A 121 -8.27 -7.91 17.03
N TYR A 122 -7.67 -6.72 17.07
CA TYR A 122 -8.11 -5.60 16.24
C TYR A 122 -7.79 -5.80 14.75
N PHE A 123 -6.64 -6.41 14.41
CA PHE A 123 -6.37 -6.80 13.02
C PHE A 123 -7.43 -7.80 12.53
N ASN A 124 -7.70 -8.86 13.28
CA ASN A 124 -8.71 -9.84 12.88
C ASN A 124 -10.11 -9.23 12.75
N ALA A 125 -10.50 -8.34 13.68
CA ALA A 125 -11.78 -7.65 13.61
C ALA A 125 -11.89 -6.77 12.37
N LEU A 126 -10.82 -6.05 12.00
CA LEU A 126 -10.75 -5.23 10.79
C LEU A 126 -10.94 -6.09 9.54
N PHE A 127 -10.20 -7.20 9.43
CA PHE A 127 -10.29 -8.08 8.27
C PHE A 127 -11.62 -8.82 8.19
N GLN A 128 -12.20 -9.23 9.31
CA GLN A 128 -13.52 -9.83 9.34
C GLN A 128 -14.59 -8.87 8.83
N GLU A 129 -14.49 -7.60 9.16
CA GLU A 129 -15.43 -6.57 8.72
C GLU A 129 -15.27 -6.28 7.22
N LEU A 130 -14.01 -6.23 6.73
CA LEU A 130 -13.69 -6.08 5.31
C LEU A 130 -14.16 -7.28 4.45
N ASP A 131 -14.09 -8.48 4.99
CA ASP A 131 -14.54 -9.70 4.29
C ASP A 131 -16.08 -9.78 4.23
N ASN A 132 -16.77 -9.41 5.32
CA ASN A 132 -18.23 -9.50 5.41
C ASN A 132 -18.95 -8.36 4.67
N GLN A 133 -18.38 -7.17 4.61
CA GLN A 133 -18.92 -5.97 3.95
C GLN A 133 -20.40 -5.69 4.26
N SER A 134 -20.81 -5.92 5.51
CA SER A 134 -22.18 -5.63 5.95
C SER A 134 -22.46 -4.13 5.93
N GLU A 135 -23.73 -3.72 5.98
CA GLU A 135 -24.10 -2.30 5.99
C GLU A 135 -23.36 -1.53 7.10
N GLY A 136 -22.65 -0.47 6.71
CA GLY A 136 -21.86 0.35 7.63
C GLY A 136 -20.45 -0.14 7.90
N TYR A 137 -19.97 -1.19 7.25
CA TYR A 137 -18.64 -1.79 7.44
C TYR A 137 -17.50 -0.75 7.33
N GLU A 138 -17.57 0.21 6.41
CA GLU A 138 -16.54 1.26 6.27
C GLU A 138 -16.40 2.11 7.54
N LYS A 139 -17.53 2.41 8.21
CA LYS A 139 -17.52 3.15 9.47
C LYS A 139 -16.91 2.32 10.59
N ILE A 140 -17.27 1.04 10.66
CA ILE A 140 -16.73 0.10 11.65
C ILE A 140 -15.23 -0.04 11.45
N CYS A 141 -14.76 -0.28 10.21
CA CYS A 141 -13.34 -0.35 9.87
C CYS A 141 -12.57 0.90 10.31
N ARG A 142 -13.13 2.09 10.09
CA ARG A 142 -12.53 3.36 10.54
C ARG A 142 -12.41 3.42 12.07
N HIS A 143 -13.42 3.00 12.81
CA HIS A 143 -13.36 2.98 14.28
C HIS A 143 -12.35 1.96 14.79
N ILE A 144 -12.29 0.76 14.19
CA ILE A 144 -11.30 -0.26 14.54
C ILE A 144 -9.89 0.27 14.25
N LEU A 145 -9.67 0.92 13.10
CA LEU A 145 -8.38 1.54 12.76
C LEU A 145 -7.95 2.57 13.81
N ASN A 146 -8.85 3.46 14.25
CA ASN A 146 -8.54 4.44 15.27
C ASN A 146 -8.15 3.78 16.60
N ILE A 147 -8.86 2.73 17.01
CA ILE A 147 -8.50 1.96 18.21
C ILE A 147 -7.13 1.30 18.02
N LEU A 148 -6.89 0.69 16.87
CA LEU A 148 -5.61 0.05 16.54
C LEU A 148 -4.44 1.04 16.64
N ILE A 149 -4.57 2.25 16.10
CA ILE A 149 -3.57 3.31 16.18
C ILE A 149 -3.27 3.70 17.62
N LEU A 150 -4.31 3.89 18.45
CA LEU A 150 -4.14 4.19 19.87
C LEU A 150 -3.46 3.04 20.63
N GLN A 151 -3.77 1.80 20.31
CA GLN A 151 -3.10 0.65 20.89
C GLN A 151 -1.63 0.57 20.44
N LEU A 152 -1.34 0.86 19.18
CA LEU A 152 0.04 0.93 18.69
C LEU A 152 0.85 1.97 19.45
N GLN A 153 0.32 3.17 19.67
CA GLN A 153 0.96 4.20 20.46
C GLN A 153 1.32 3.74 21.89
N ARG A 154 0.36 3.07 22.57
CA ARG A 154 0.57 2.53 23.91
C ARG A 154 1.61 1.41 23.97
N ILE A 155 1.67 0.59 22.91
CA ILE A 155 2.57 -0.57 22.86
C ILE A 155 3.99 -0.16 22.51
N THR A 156 4.13 0.77 21.57
CA THR A 156 5.42 1.20 21.04
C THR A 156 6.07 2.29 21.87
N ASP A 157 5.31 2.93 22.76
CA ASP A 157 5.75 4.11 23.53
C ASP A 157 6.34 5.20 22.62
N SER A 158 5.87 5.22 21.38
CA SER A 158 6.31 6.17 20.36
C SER A 158 5.20 7.16 20.07
N PRO A 159 5.46 8.45 20.16
CA PRO A 159 4.50 9.46 19.72
C PRO A 159 4.28 9.27 18.22
N PHE A 160 3.06 9.51 17.77
CA PHE A 160 2.78 9.71 16.36
C PHE A 160 2.41 11.16 16.13
N GLU A 161 2.89 11.71 15.06
CA GLU A 161 2.42 12.99 14.57
C GLU A 161 1.33 12.69 13.55
N LEU A 162 0.16 13.28 13.76
CA LEU A 162 -0.82 13.36 12.71
C LEU A 162 -0.27 14.35 11.69
N ILE A 163 0.31 13.81 10.64
CA ILE A 163 0.61 14.65 9.49
C ILE A 163 -0.76 15.15 9.05
N THR A 164 -0.97 16.47 9.11
CA THR A 164 -2.10 17.08 8.39
C THR A 164 -2.02 16.51 6.99
N ALA A 165 -3.03 15.72 6.60
CA ALA A 165 -3.03 15.08 5.31
C ALA A 165 -2.63 16.14 4.29
N GLN A 166 -1.40 16.08 3.82
CA GLN A 166 -0.99 16.92 2.71
C GLN A 166 -1.76 16.32 1.54
N HIS A 167 -3.02 16.74 1.40
CA HIS A 167 -3.80 16.35 0.24
C HIS A 167 -2.96 16.69 -0.99
N PRO A 168 -2.86 15.77 -1.94
CA PRO A 168 -2.22 16.09 -3.20
C PRO A 168 -2.80 17.41 -3.70
N SER A 169 -1.97 18.28 -4.20
CA SER A 169 -2.47 19.53 -4.80
C SER A 169 -3.63 19.16 -5.75
N LYS A 170 -4.60 20.05 -5.91
CA LYS A 170 -5.74 19.80 -6.81
C LYS A 170 -5.27 19.37 -8.19
N GLU A 171 -4.14 19.91 -8.62
CA GLU A 171 -3.46 19.61 -9.88
C GLU A 171 -2.92 18.17 -9.90
N CYS A 172 -2.21 17.70 -8.87
CA CYS A 172 -1.73 16.32 -8.77
C CYS A 172 -2.89 15.32 -8.71
N ALA A 173 -3.94 15.62 -7.94
CA ALA A 173 -5.14 14.80 -7.90
C ALA A 173 -5.87 14.77 -9.26
N HIS A 174 -5.88 15.89 -9.97
CA HIS A 174 -6.42 15.98 -11.33
C HIS A 174 -5.61 15.11 -12.30
N ILE A 175 -4.28 15.23 -12.27
CA ILE A 175 -3.39 14.42 -13.11
C ILE A 175 -3.56 12.93 -12.85
N LYS A 176 -3.68 12.51 -11.59
CA LYS A 176 -3.93 11.10 -11.27
C LYS A 176 -5.24 10.61 -11.92
N ARG A 177 -6.34 11.32 -11.73
CA ARG A 177 -7.63 10.97 -12.36
C ARG A 177 -7.55 10.95 -13.87
N TYR A 178 -6.82 11.92 -14.46
CA TYR A 178 -6.60 11.95 -15.90
C TYR A 178 -5.86 10.69 -16.38
N LEU A 179 -4.80 10.28 -15.71
CA LEU A 179 -4.05 9.07 -16.02
C LEU A 179 -4.89 7.80 -15.86
N ASP A 180 -5.74 7.75 -14.84
CA ASP A 180 -6.64 6.61 -14.59
C ASP A 180 -7.70 6.44 -15.70
N SER A 181 -8.16 7.56 -16.27
CA SER A 181 -9.23 7.54 -17.29
C SER A 181 -8.69 7.47 -18.73
N ASN A 182 -7.47 7.96 -18.99
CA ASN A 182 -6.93 8.13 -20.34
C ASN A 182 -5.65 7.32 -20.60
N TYR A 183 -5.41 6.26 -19.82
CA TYR A 183 -4.19 5.44 -19.90
C TYR A 183 -3.89 4.90 -21.30
N GLY A 184 -4.92 4.69 -22.14
CA GLY A 184 -4.79 4.22 -23.53
C GLY A 184 -4.24 5.26 -24.51
N GLU A 185 -4.19 6.53 -24.11
CA GLU A 185 -3.75 7.62 -24.98
C GLU A 185 -2.22 7.80 -24.97
N ASN A 186 -1.71 8.52 -25.97
CA ASN A 186 -0.30 8.89 -26.02
C ASN A 186 -0.01 10.05 -25.09
N ILE A 187 0.26 9.75 -23.82
CA ILE A 187 0.50 10.73 -22.76
C ILE A 187 2.00 10.91 -22.56
N SER A 188 2.45 12.17 -22.56
CA SER A 188 3.82 12.58 -22.21
C SER A 188 3.82 13.46 -20.97
N LEU A 189 4.99 13.62 -20.34
CA LEU A 189 5.14 14.52 -19.20
C LEU A 189 4.89 15.99 -19.59
N ASP A 190 5.22 16.37 -20.84
CA ASP A 190 4.93 17.72 -21.36
C ASP A 190 3.41 17.93 -21.52
N HIS A 191 2.67 16.90 -21.95
CA HIS A 191 1.21 16.94 -22.00
C HIS A 191 0.60 17.10 -20.61
N LEU A 192 1.07 16.33 -19.61
CA LEU A 192 0.61 16.45 -18.23
C LEU A 192 0.92 17.82 -17.62
N SER A 193 2.08 18.38 -17.94
CA SER A 193 2.49 19.73 -17.56
C SER A 193 1.53 20.80 -18.14
N ALA A 194 1.16 20.65 -19.41
CA ALA A 194 0.24 21.57 -20.08
C ALA A 194 -1.16 21.57 -19.44
N ILE A 195 -1.73 20.39 -19.16
CA ILE A 195 -3.09 20.29 -18.58
C ILE A 195 -3.14 20.65 -17.08
N SER A 196 -2.02 20.52 -16.35
CA SER A 196 -1.93 20.92 -14.94
C SER A 196 -1.51 22.37 -14.74
N HIS A 197 -1.06 23.05 -15.78
CA HIS A 197 -0.42 24.37 -15.72
C HIS A 197 0.81 24.43 -14.79
N LEU A 198 1.41 23.28 -14.50
CA LEU A 198 2.60 23.17 -13.66
C LEU A 198 3.84 22.92 -14.52
N ASN A 199 4.99 23.42 -14.07
CA ASN A 199 6.26 23.01 -14.66
C ASN A 199 6.46 21.49 -14.49
N LYS A 200 6.95 20.81 -15.54
CA LYS A 200 7.10 19.35 -15.57
C LYS A 200 7.97 18.77 -14.45
N TYR A 201 8.99 19.50 -14.02
CA TYR A 201 9.86 19.07 -12.92
C TYR A 201 9.13 19.17 -11.58
N TYR A 202 8.42 20.27 -11.37
CA TYR A 202 7.60 20.47 -10.18
C TYR A 202 6.45 19.46 -10.11
N LEU A 203 5.73 19.26 -11.22
CA LEU A 203 4.68 18.25 -11.32
C LEU A 203 5.22 16.84 -10.99
N SER A 204 6.36 16.46 -11.60
CA SER A 204 6.96 15.15 -11.35
C SER A 204 7.37 14.98 -9.88
N HIS A 205 7.97 16.01 -9.29
CA HIS A 205 8.37 16.03 -7.88
C HIS A 205 7.16 15.93 -6.95
N GLU A 206 6.17 16.81 -7.10
CA GLU A 206 4.97 16.80 -6.26
C GLU A 206 4.16 15.52 -6.42
N PHE A 207 3.98 15.03 -7.66
CA PHE A 207 3.28 13.77 -7.90
C PHE A 207 4.02 12.60 -7.25
N THR A 208 5.36 12.55 -7.36
CA THR A 208 6.17 11.50 -6.72
C THR A 208 6.08 11.60 -5.20
N LYS A 209 6.14 12.81 -4.65
CA LYS A 209 6.00 13.06 -3.21
C LYS A 209 4.68 12.50 -2.66
N TYR A 210 3.57 12.62 -3.41
CA TYR A 210 2.25 12.15 -2.95
C TYR A 210 1.91 10.71 -3.29
N TYR A 211 2.35 10.24 -4.46
CA TYR A 211 1.96 8.92 -4.96
C TYR A 211 3.11 7.89 -4.95
N GLY A 212 4.28 8.27 -4.42
CA GLY A 212 5.45 7.41 -4.28
C GLY A 212 6.16 7.05 -5.59
N ILE A 213 5.57 7.37 -6.73
CA ILE A 213 6.12 7.08 -8.08
C ILE A 213 5.88 8.26 -9.01
N SER A 214 6.74 8.43 -10.03
CA SER A 214 6.56 9.49 -11.03
C SER A 214 5.27 9.28 -11.86
N PRO A 215 4.69 10.36 -12.43
CA PRO A 215 3.48 10.27 -13.26
C PRO A 215 3.58 9.24 -14.39
N MET A 216 4.73 9.17 -15.06
CA MET A 216 4.95 8.22 -16.16
C MET A 216 5.08 6.78 -15.69
N ASN A 217 5.67 6.54 -14.51
CA ASN A 217 5.71 5.21 -13.90
C ASN A 217 4.32 4.79 -13.41
N TYR A 218 3.53 5.73 -12.89
CA TYR A 218 2.12 5.50 -12.53
C TYR A 218 1.32 5.08 -13.76
N LEU A 219 1.43 5.81 -14.87
CA LEU A 219 0.79 5.46 -16.14
C LEU A 219 1.17 4.04 -16.61
N ASN A 220 2.46 3.72 -16.60
CA ASN A 220 2.92 2.39 -16.98
C ASN A 220 2.35 1.29 -16.08
N ARG A 221 2.31 1.51 -14.77
CA ARG A 221 1.70 0.57 -13.81
C ARG A 221 0.21 0.36 -14.13
N LYS A 222 -0.55 1.44 -14.33
CA LYS A 222 -1.96 1.37 -14.70
C LYS A 222 -2.18 0.59 -16.01
N ARG A 223 -1.36 0.84 -17.02
CA ARG A 223 -1.39 0.09 -18.28
C ARG A 223 -1.16 -1.40 -18.09
N ILE A 224 -0.20 -1.79 -17.24
CA ILE A 224 0.08 -3.20 -16.93
C ILE A 224 -1.09 -3.83 -16.16
N GLU A 225 -1.74 -3.12 -15.24
CA GLU A 225 -2.96 -3.60 -14.55
C GLU A 225 -4.05 -3.95 -15.56
N VAL A 226 -4.37 -3.03 -16.47
CA VAL A 226 -5.37 -3.28 -17.53
C VAL A 226 -4.91 -4.39 -18.50
N CYS A 227 -3.61 -4.47 -18.81
CA CYS A 227 -3.09 -5.60 -19.59
C CYS A 227 -3.37 -6.95 -18.93
N LYS A 228 -3.21 -7.06 -17.60
CA LYS A 228 -3.53 -8.29 -16.86
C LYS A 228 -5.01 -8.64 -17.00
N GLU A 229 -5.90 -7.68 -16.80
CA GLU A 229 -7.36 -7.86 -16.95
C GLU A 229 -7.72 -8.35 -18.36
N LEU A 230 -7.15 -7.73 -19.42
CA LEU A 230 -7.39 -8.13 -20.80
C LEU A 230 -6.81 -9.52 -21.11
N LEU A 231 -5.65 -9.87 -20.54
CA LEU A 231 -5.04 -11.20 -20.71
C LEU A 231 -5.88 -12.30 -20.05
N GLU A 232 -6.53 -12.00 -18.94
CA GLU A 232 -7.37 -12.94 -18.20
C GLU A 232 -8.75 -13.12 -18.85
N ASN A 233 -9.37 -12.03 -19.28
CA ASN A 233 -10.77 -12.00 -19.67
C ASN A 233 -11.02 -12.00 -21.19
N THR A 234 -9.97 -11.93 -22.03
CA THR A 234 -10.12 -11.87 -23.49
C THR A 234 -9.12 -12.77 -24.22
N ASP A 235 -9.40 -13.00 -25.52
CA ASP A 235 -8.49 -13.71 -26.44
C ASP A 235 -7.68 -12.76 -27.33
N TYR A 236 -7.68 -11.45 -27.04
CA TYR A 236 -6.93 -10.47 -27.85
C TYR A 236 -5.46 -10.84 -27.98
N GLY A 237 -4.89 -10.59 -29.15
CA GLY A 237 -3.45 -10.72 -29.39
C GLY A 237 -2.64 -9.79 -28.48
N ILE A 238 -1.40 -10.16 -28.18
CA ILE A 238 -0.51 -9.30 -27.36
C ILE A 238 -0.28 -7.94 -28.02
N SER A 239 -0.28 -7.91 -29.37
CA SER A 239 -0.20 -6.68 -30.15
C SER A 239 -1.43 -5.79 -29.96
N ASP A 240 -2.63 -6.39 -29.98
CA ASP A 240 -3.87 -5.65 -29.80
C ASP A 240 -3.99 -5.09 -28.37
N ILE A 241 -3.58 -5.90 -27.38
CA ILE A 241 -3.52 -5.46 -25.98
C ILE A 241 -2.55 -4.29 -25.85
N ALA A 242 -1.37 -4.34 -26.49
CA ALA A 242 -0.43 -3.22 -26.45
C ALA A 242 -1.06 -1.92 -26.96
N HIS A 243 -1.78 -2.01 -28.08
CA HIS A 243 -2.47 -0.86 -28.67
C HIS A 243 -3.60 -0.34 -27.76
N LEU A 244 -4.49 -1.24 -27.26
CA LEU A 244 -5.61 -0.88 -26.39
C LEU A 244 -5.16 -0.25 -25.06
N THR A 245 -4.00 -0.62 -24.58
CA THR A 245 -3.45 -0.12 -23.31
C THR A 245 -2.47 1.04 -23.48
N GLY A 246 -2.32 1.57 -24.71
CA GLY A 246 -1.52 2.75 -25.00
C GLY A 246 -0.02 2.55 -25.00
N PHE A 247 0.48 1.30 -25.10
CA PHE A 247 1.89 1.06 -25.34
C PHE A 247 2.25 1.36 -26.80
N SER A 248 3.39 2.03 -27.02
CA SER A 248 3.86 2.40 -28.36
C SER A 248 4.20 1.20 -29.26
N SER A 249 4.42 0.03 -28.67
CA SER A 249 4.68 -1.21 -29.38
C SER A 249 4.47 -2.44 -28.50
N GLN A 250 4.24 -3.61 -29.15
CA GLN A 250 4.20 -4.90 -28.46
C GLN A 250 5.53 -5.20 -27.73
N SER A 251 6.66 -4.80 -28.30
CA SER A 251 7.98 -5.01 -27.70
C SER A 251 8.12 -4.23 -26.40
N TYR A 252 7.66 -2.99 -26.37
CA TYR A 252 7.70 -2.16 -25.16
C TYR A 252 6.74 -2.68 -24.08
N LEU A 253 5.52 -3.11 -24.45
CA LEU A 253 4.63 -3.84 -23.54
C LEU A 253 5.34 -5.07 -22.94
N SER A 254 5.95 -5.92 -23.80
CA SER A 254 6.57 -7.17 -23.35
C SER A 254 7.70 -6.94 -22.33
N GLN A 255 8.53 -5.92 -22.56
CA GLN A 255 9.59 -5.52 -21.63
C GLN A 255 9.02 -5.00 -20.30
N SER A 256 8.04 -4.08 -20.38
CA SER A 256 7.40 -3.48 -19.20
C SER A 256 6.64 -4.52 -18.37
N PHE A 257 5.92 -5.43 -19.05
CA PHE A 257 5.18 -6.51 -18.41
C PHE A 257 6.13 -7.48 -17.71
N ARG A 258 7.21 -7.90 -18.37
CA ARG A 258 8.22 -8.78 -17.76
C ARG A 258 8.91 -8.12 -16.58
N LYS A 259 9.23 -6.84 -16.68
CA LYS A 259 9.81 -6.07 -15.55
C LYS A 259 8.85 -5.99 -14.36
N SER A 260 7.55 -5.80 -14.60
CA SER A 260 6.53 -5.65 -13.56
C SER A 260 6.05 -6.97 -12.95
N CYS A 261 6.00 -8.05 -13.75
CA CYS A 261 5.36 -9.31 -13.34
C CYS A 261 6.34 -10.48 -13.23
N GLY A 262 7.63 -10.29 -13.49
CA GLY A 262 8.66 -11.35 -13.49
C GLY A 262 8.54 -12.37 -14.62
N MET A 263 7.46 -12.34 -15.42
CA MET A 263 7.17 -13.30 -16.48
C MET A 263 6.62 -12.62 -17.75
N THR A 264 6.57 -13.35 -18.86
CA THR A 264 5.99 -12.81 -20.09
C THR A 264 4.47 -12.78 -20.05
N ALA A 265 3.85 -11.84 -20.79
CA ALA A 265 2.40 -11.75 -20.92
C ALA A 265 1.75 -13.05 -21.42
N GLY A 266 2.42 -13.78 -22.34
CA GLY A 266 1.96 -15.07 -22.83
C GLY A 266 2.00 -16.16 -21.75
N THR A 267 3.02 -16.19 -20.90
CA THR A 267 3.11 -17.12 -19.76
C THR A 267 2.04 -16.81 -18.74
N TYR A 268 1.87 -15.53 -18.42
CA TYR A 268 0.83 -15.05 -17.51
C TYR A 268 -0.57 -15.49 -17.94
N ARG A 269 -0.92 -15.29 -19.23
CA ARG A 269 -2.21 -15.75 -19.79
C ARG A 269 -2.43 -17.25 -19.62
N LYS A 270 -1.41 -18.06 -19.94
CA LYS A 270 -1.50 -19.53 -19.83
C LYS A 270 -1.74 -19.99 -18.39
N LEU A 271 -1.12 -19.32 -17.40
CA LEU A 271 -1.30 -19.64 -15.99
C LEU A 271 -2.70 -19.27 -15.49
N LYS A 272 -3.22 -18.12 -15.90
CA LYS A 272 -4.54 -17.65 -15.43
C LYS A 272 -5.72 -18.34 -16.12
N LYS A 273 -5.60 -18.71 -17.41
CA LYS A 273 -6.66 -19.46 -18.12
C LYS A 273 -6.72 -20.95 -17.76
N LYS A 274 -5.76 -21.49 -17.01
CA LYS A 274 -5.79 -22.87 -16.50
C LYS A 274 -6.51 -23.01 -15.17
N ARG A 275 -6.95 -21.93 -14.56
CA ARG A 275 -7.79 -21.89 -13.37
C ARG A 275 -9.25 -21.61 -13.76
#